data_9989c6817d595d76cc840968910917ab
#
_entry.id   9989c6817d595d76cc840968910917ab
#
_cell.length_a   1.000
_cell.length_b   1.000
_cell.length_c   1.000
_cell.angle_alpha   90.00
_cell.angle_beta   90.00
_cell.angle_gamma   90.00
#
_symmetry.space_group_name_H-M   'P 1'
#
loop_
_entity.id
_entity.type
_entity.pdbx_description
1 polymer ?
#
loop_
_entity_poly.entity_id
_entity_poly.type
_entity_poly.pdbx_seq_one_letter_code
_entity_poly.pdbx_strand_id
1 'polypeptide(L)'
;MGENFTGVKNQKLTRLAGLLFAALAVAGAAGMALIQPAELASRLNSKGDRPTILYTGFNVLYRSKHIPGSVFVGPGSNAAGLALLRAEAAKLPKDREIVIYCGCCPWDRCPNIQPALDVLKEIGFTKVKALYLPTGFKIDWIDKGYAVE
;
A
#
# COMPACT_ATOMS: atom_id res chain seq x y z
N MET A 1 -31.57 -40.45 73.93
CA MET A 1 -30.48 -39.49 74.30
C MET A 1 -29.57 -39.30 73.12
N GLY A 2 -29.38 -38.07 72.71
CA GLY A 2 -28.28 -37.69 71.81
C GLY A 2 -28.71 -37.31 70.42
N GLU A 3 -29.18 -36.11 70.34
CA GLU A 3 -29.29 -35.29 69.15
C GLU A 3 -27.90 -35.13 68.49
N ASN A 4 -27.82 -35.01 67.20
CA ASN A 4 -26.92 -34.03 66.64
C ASN A 4 -27.24 -33.70 65.17
N PHE A 5 -27.57 -32.48 65.02
CA PHE A 5 -27.55 -31.60 63.87
C PHE A 5 -26.37 -31.80 62.96
N THR A 6 -26.62 -31.88 61.67
CA THR A 6 -25.62 -31.52 60.68
C THR A 6 -26.16 -30.64 59.61
N GLY A 7 -25.59 -29.46 59.60
CA GLY A 7 -25.92 -28.38 58.69
C GLY A 7 -25.68 -28.66 57.22
N VAL A 8 -26.70 -28.32 56.48
CA VAL A 8 -26.63 -28.23 55.00
C VAL A 8 -25.80 -27.00 54.67
N LYS A 9 -24.62 -27.22 54.11
CA LYS A 9 -23.85 -26.12 53.48
C LYS A 9 -24.33 -25.88 52.08
N ASN A 10 -25.02 -24.79 51.94
CA ASN A 10 -25.35 -24.20 50.61
C ASN A 10 -24.08 -23.85 49.85
N GLN A 11 -23.73 -24.65 48.85
CA GLN A 11 -22.79 -24.24 47.86
C GLN A 11 -23.49 -23.37 46.83
N LYS A 12 -23.20 -22.07 46.90
CA LYS A 12 -23.54 -21.10 45.87
C LYS A 12 -22.79 -21.44 44.61
N LEU A 13 -23.47 -21.97 43.62
CA LEU A 13 -22.94 -22.09 42.25
C LEU A 13 -22.77 -20.68 41.68
N THR A 14 -21.56 -20.20 41.71
CA THR A 14 -21.20 -18.98 41.00
C THR A 14 -21.09 -19.31 39.51
N ARG A 15 -22.12 -18.99 38.75
CA ARG A 15 -22.10 -19.06 37.30
C ARG A 15 -21.19 -17.92 36.79
N LEU A 16 -19.95 -18.24 36.43
CA LEU A 16 -19.13 -17.34 35.61
C LEU A 16 -19.76 -17.33 34.21
N ALA A 17 -20.51 -16.26 33.92
CA ALA A 17 -20.87 -15.94 32.55
C ALA A 17 -19.64 -15.42 31.83
N GLY A 18 -18.97 -16.31 31.09
CA GLY A 18 -17.91 -15.92 30.18
C GLY A 18 -18.49 -15.10 29.03
N LEU A 19 -18.31 -13.80 29.07
CA LEU A 19 -18.53 -12.90 27.92
C LEU A 19 -17.47 -13.22 26.86
N LEU A 20 -17.86 -14.03 25.86
CA LEU A 20 -17.12 -14.13 24.62
C LEU A 20 -17.27 -12.78 23.89
N PHE A 21 -16.26 -11.92 24.01
CA PHE A 21 -16.07 -10.81 23.09
C PHE A 21 -15.64 -11.39 21.74
N ALA A 22 -16.63 -11.58 20.86
CA ALA A 22 -16.37 -11.74 19.46
C ALA A 22 -15.81 -10.42 18.94
N ALA A 23 -14.49 -10.33 18.79
CA ALA A 23 -13.85 -9.24 18.08
C ALA A 23 -14.30 -9.35 16.61
N LEU A 24 -15.32 -8.55 16.23
CA LEU A 24 -15.58 -8.29 14.82
C LEU A 24 -14.35 -7.55 14.28
N ALA A 25 -13.52 -8.27 13.53
CA ALA A 25 -12.53 -7.66 12.67
C ALA A 25 -13.30 -6.87 11.60
N VAL A 26 -13.43 -5.58 11.81
CA VAL A 26 -13.88 -4.66 10.76
C VAL A 26 -12.76 -4.67 9.73
N ALA A 27 -12.93 -5.45 8.66
CA ALA A 27 -12.15 -5.30 7.45
C ALA A 27 -12.50 -3.93 6.86
N GLY A 28 -11.82 -2.90 7.32
CA GLY A 28 -11.91 -1.58 6.74
C GLY A 28 -11.55 -1.74 5.26
N ALA A 29 -12.40 -1.24 4.37
CA ALA A 29 -12.04 -1.05 2.98
C ALA A 29 -10.76 -0.19 2.99
N ALA A 30 -9.61 -0.84 2.80
CA ALA A 30 -8.31 -0.17 2.79
C ALA A 30 -8.31 0.72 1.55
N GLY A 31 -8.60 2.01 1.75
CA GLY A 31 -8.42 3.02 0.73
C GLY A 31 -6.99 2.94 0.18
N MET A 32 -6.79 3.38 -1.05
CA MET A 32 -5.49 3.44 -1.69
C MET A 32 -4.50 4.22 -0.79
N ALA A 33 -3.38 3.60 -0.42
CA ALA A 33 -2.34 4.27 0.34
C ALA A 33 -1.59 5.26 -0.58
N LEU A 34 -1.48 6.51 -0.14
CA LEU A 34 -0.83 7.58 -0.88
C LEU A 34 0.48 8.00 -0.19
N ILE A 35 1.42 8.47 -1.00
CA ILE A 35 2.61 9.16 -0.53
C ILE A 35 2.69 10.54 -1.20
N GLN A 36 3.02 11.58 -0.43
CA GLN A 36 3.17 12.92 -0.94
C GLN A 36 4.52 13.12 -1.64
N PRO A 37 4.61 13.98 -2.68
CA PRO A 37 5.86 14.25 -3.38
C PRO A 37 7.01 14.67 -2.46
N ALA A 38 6.77 15.57 -1.51
CA ALA A 38 7.78 16.03 -0.57
C ALA A 38 8.28 14.90 0.36
N GLU A 39 7.39 14.01 0.80
CA GLU A 39 7.75 12.85 1.62
C GLU A 39 8.64 11.90 0.83
N LEU A 40 8.25 11.55 -0.39
CA LEU A 40 9.06 10.66 -1.23
C LEU A 40 10.41 11.27 -1.55
N ALA A 41 10.46 12.55 -1.95
CA ALA A 41 11.71 13.26 -2.25
C ALA A 41 12.66 13.28 -1.04
N SER A 42 12.15 13.51 0.16
CA SER A 42 12.94 13.45 1.40
C SER A 42 13.52 12.05 1.63
N ARG A 43 12.74 11.00 1.42
CA ARG A 43 13.19 9.61 1.57
C ARG A 43 14.26 9.23 0.55
N LEU A 44 14.17 9.73 -0.67
CA LEU A 44 15.17 9.48 -1.70
C LEU A 44 16.53 10.14 -1.40
N ASN A 45 16.52 11.23 -0.67
CA ASN A 45 17.74 11.93 -0.24
C ASN A 45 18.35 11.36 1.04
N SER A 46 17.62 10.50 1.75
CA SER A 46 18.12 9.89 2.98
C SER A 46 18.98 8.64 2.69
N LYS A 47 19.83 8.27 3.68
CA LYS A 47 20.61 7.02 3.64
C LYS A 47 19.79 5.80 4.10
N GLY A 48 18.52 5.99 4.44
CA GLY A 48 17.64 4.94 4.93
C GLY A 48 17.13 3.99 3.85
N ASP A 49 16.21 3.12 4.24
CA ASP A 49 15.56 2.19 3.33
C ASP A 49 14.67 2.94 2.33
N ARG A 50 15.03 2.84 1.07
CA ARG A 50 14.31 3.47 -0.03
C ARG A 50 13.29 2.50 -0.59
N PRO A 51 12.05 2.95 -0.89
CA PRO A 51 11.09 2.10 -1.58
C PRO A 51 11.58 1.74 -2.97
N THR A 52 11.10 0.65 -3.52
CA THR A 52 11.20 0.40 -4.96
C THR A 52 10.20 1.28 -5.67
N ILE A 53 10.65 2.07 -6.64
CA ILE A 53 9.80 3.01 -7.38
C ILE A 53 9.51 2.43 -8.76
N LEU A 54 8.23 2.28 -9.10
CA LEU A 54 7.78 1.75 -10.36
C LEU A 54 7.01 2.83 -11.14
N TYR A 55 7.46 3.09 -12.36
CA TYR A 55 6.78 4.01 -13.27
C TYR A 55 5.78 3.26 -14.15
N THR A 56 4.50 3.53 -13.94
CA THR A 56 3.40 2.93 -14.71
C THR A 56 2.78 3.93 -15.68
N GLY A 57 3.44 4.19 -16.79
CA GLY A 57 3.00 5.16 -17.79
C GLY A 57 3.68 4.94 -19.14
N PHE A 58 3.65 5.97 -19.99
CA PHE A 58 4.20 5.86 -21.35
C PHE A 58 5.73 6.02 -21.37
N ASN A 59 6.40 5.15 -22.14
CA ASN A 59 7.84 5.11 -22.23
C ASN A 59 8.48 6.44 -22.68
N VAL A 60 7.81 7.17 -23.57
CA VAL A 60 8.32 8.47 -24.05
C VAL A 60 8.45 9.48 -22.92
N LEU A 61 7.54 9.49 -21.96
CA LEU A 61 7.59 10.38 -20.79
C LEU A 61 8.66 9.91 -19.80
N TYR A 62 8.75 8.61 -19.55
CA TYR A 62 9.78 8.03 -18.70
C TYR A 62 11.19 8.37 -19.21
N ARG A 63 11.46 8.19 -20.51
CA ARG A 63 12.73 8.51 -21.14
C ARG A 63 13.06 10.00 -21.18
N SER A 64 12.07 10.85 -21.10
CA SER A 64 12.25 12.30 -21.03
C SER A 64 12.77 12.73 -19.65
N LYS A 65 12.01 12.40 -18.60
CA LYS A 65 12.36 12.65 -17.20
C LYS A 65 11.59 11.69 -16.29
N HIS A 66 12.29 11.12 -15.32
CA HIS A 66 11.69 10.24 -14.32
C HIS A 66 12.35 10.41 -12.95
N ILE A 67 11.75 9.84 -11.91
CA ILE A 67 12.32 9.84 -10.56
C ILE A 67 13.56 8.94 -10.54
N PRO A 68 14.71 9.41 -9.99
CA PRO A 68 15.95 8.66 -9.98
C PRO A 68 15.82 7.26 -9.37
N GLY A 69 16.30 6.26 -10.10
CA GLY A 69 16.22 4.86 -9.68
C GLY A 69 14.84 4.23 -9.84
N SER A 70 13.88 4.90 -10.47
CA SER A 70 12.60 4.26 -10.80
C SER A 70 12.75 3.29 -11.98
N VAL A 71 11.91 2.26 -11.97
CA VAL A 71 11.90 1.23 -13.01
C VAL A 71 10.66 1.38 -13.89
N PHE A 72 10.86 1.41 -15.20
CA PHE A 72 9.76 1.42 -16.16
C PHE A 72 9.04 0.07 -16.20
N VAL A 73 7.72 0.08 -15.97
CA VAL A 73 6.89 -1.14 -15.98
C VAL A 73 5.73 -1.08 -16.97
N GLY A 74 5.74 -0.09 -17.86
CA GLY A 74 4.72 0.08 -18.89
C GLY A 74 3.41 0.69 -18.38
N PRO A 75 2.51 1.07 -19.32
CA PRO A 75 1.24 1.66 -18.94
C PRO A 75 0.31 0.66 -18.27
N GLY A 76 -0.19 0.97 -17.09
CA GLY A 76 -1.14 0.12 -16.36
C GLY A 76 -2.51 0.00 -17.06
N SER A 77 -2.79 0.87 -18.01
CA SER A 77 -4.04 0.87 -18.78
C SER A 77 -4.13 -0.20 -19.88
N ASN A 78 -3.08 -1.01 -20.08
CA ASN A 78 -3.11 -2.08 -21.07
C ASN A 78 -2.40 -3.35 -20.59
N ALA A 79 -2.75 -4.47 -21.24
CA ALA A 79 -2.28 -5.80 -20.85
C ALA A 79 -0.74 -5.95 -20.96
N ALA A 80 -0.10 -5.33 -21.96
CA ALA A 80 1.34 -5.42 -22.14
C ALA A 80 2.09 -4.72 -20.99
N GLY A 81 1.62 -3.54 -20.58
CA GLY A 81 2.19 -2.85 -19.42
C GLY A 81 1.97 -3.63 -18.13
N LEU A 82 0.78 -4.17 -17.90
CA LEU A 82 0.53 -5.01 -16.72
C LEU A 82 1.38 -6.29 -16.71
N ALA A 83 1.70 -6.87 -17.87
CA ALA A 83 2.61 -8.00 -17.98
C ALA A 83 4.05 -7.62 -17.59
N LEU A 84 4.53 -6.45 -18.02
CA LEU A 84 5.84 -5.92 -17.61
C LEU A 84 5.88 -5.65 -16.10
N LEU A 85 4.82 -5.07 -15.53
CA LEU A 85 4.70 -4.86 -14.09
C LEU A 85 4.80 -6.18 -13.32
N ARG A 86 4.07 -7.23 -13.75
CA ARG A 86 4.13 -8.56 -13.11
C ARG A 86 5.54 -9.15 -13.17
N ALA A 87 6.20 -9.05 -14.33
CA ALA A 87 7.56 -9.56 -14.51
C ALA A 87 8.58 -8.84 -13.62
N GLU A 88 8.46 -7.52 -13.47
CA GLU A 88 9.35 -6.77 -12.58
C GLU A 88 9.05 -7.06 -11.10
N ALA A 89 7.78 -7.06 -10.73
CA ALA A 89 7.36 -7.37 -9.36
C ALA A 89 7.71 -8.79 -8.92
N ALA A 90 7.79 -9.75 -9.84
CA ALA A 90 8.20 -11.12 -9.52
C ALA A 90 9.64 -11.22 -8.99
N LYS A 91 10.48 -10.23 -9.26
CA LYS A 91 11.87 -10.15 -8.77
C LYS A 91 11.99 -9.61 -7.34
N LEU A 92 10.90 -9.10 -6.78
CA LEU A 92 10.87 -8.41 -5.50
C LEU A 92 10.28 -9.31 -4.40
N PRO A 93 10.80 -9.24 -3.16
CA PRO A 93 10.16 -9.89 -2.02
C PRO A 93 8.81 -9.22 -1.73
N LYS A 94 7.82 -10.01 -1.26
CA LYS A 94 6.43 -9.55 -1.08
C LYS A 94 6.23 -8.49 0.00
N ASP A 95 7.16 -8.38 0.91
CA ASP A 95 7.20 -7.36 1.97
C ASP A 95 7.93 -6.08 1.56
N ARG A 96 8.46 -6.03 0.32
CA ARG A 96 9.10 -4.83 -0.23
C ARG A 96 8.11 -3.67 -0.31
N GLU A 97 8.52 -2.50 0.20
CA GLU A 97 7.75 -1.28 0.00
C GLU A 97 7.88 -0.82 -1.46
N ILE A 98 6.75 -0.63 -2.11
CA ILE A 98 6.65 -0.18 -3.49
C ILE A 98 5.93 1.17 -3.52
N VAL A 99 6.48 2.11 -4.28
CA VAL A 99 5.79 3.33 -4.69
C VAL A 99 5.58 3.28 -6.20
N ILE A 100 4.32 3.38 -6.63
CA ILE A 100 4.01 3.50 -8.06
C ILE A 100 3.65 4.94 -8.42
N TYR A 101 3.97 5.36 -9.63
CA TYR A 101 3.54 6.65 -10.16
C TYR A 101 3.38 6.62 -11.67
N CYS A 102 2.60 7.60 -12.17
CA CYS A 102 2.42 7.85 -13.59
C CYS A 102 2.67 9.35 -13.85
N GLY A 103 3.37 9.65 -14.92
CA GLY A 103 3.71 11.02 -15.29
C GLY A 103 2.80 11.66 -16.35
N CYS A 104 1.75 10.94 -16.80
CA CYS A 104 1.04 11.33 -18.02
C CYS A 104 -0.15 12.28 -17.79
N CYS A 105 -0.76 12.30 -16.60
CA CYS A 105 -2.05 12.97 -16.38
C CYS A 105 -2.27 13.31 -14.90
N PRO A 106 -3.22 14.22 -14.61
CA PRO A 106 -3.68 14.47 -13.26
C PRO A 106 -4.22 13.21 -12.60
N TRP A 107 -4.11 13.16 -11.26
CA TRP A 107 -4.46 12.01 -10.44
C TRP A 107 -5.85 11.44 -10.74
N ASP A 108 -6.86 12.29 -10.75
CA ASP A 108 -8.27 11.92 -10.91
C ASP A 108 -8.64 11.37 -12.30
N ARG A 109 -7.75 11.53 -13.26
CA ARG A 109 -7.92 11.07 -14.65
C ARG A 109 -6.87 10.10 -15.13
N CYS A 110 -6.05 9.57 -14.21
CA CYS A 110 -4.98 8.66 -14.56
C CYS A 110 -5.49 7.21 -14.75
N PRO A 111 -5.49 6.66 -15.98
CA PRO A 111 -5.98 5.30 -16.21
C PRO A 111 -4.98 4.22 -15.82
N ASN A 112 -3.74 4.60 -15.46
CA ASN A 112 -2.64 3.66 -15.25
C ASN A 112 -2.48 3.20 -13.81
N ILE A 113 -2.80 4.06 -12.83
CA ILE A 113 -2.48 3.81 -11.42
C ILE A 113 -3.35 2.69 -10.84
N GLN A 114 -4.68 2.77 -10.97
CA GLN A 114 -5.56 1.80 -10.32
C GLN A 114 -5.33 0.38 -10.81
N PRO A 115 -5.26 0.08 -12.13
CA PRO A 115 -5.00 -1.28 -12.58
C PRO A 115 -3.63 -1.82 -12.15
N ALA A 116 -2.61 -0.96 -12.07
CA ALA A 116 -1.29 -1.35 -11.58
C ALA A 116 -1.31 -1.69 -10.08
N LEU A 117 -2.03 -0.93 -9.26
CA LEU A 117 -2.24 -1.24 -7.84
C LEU A 117 -2.97 -2.56 -7.66
N ASP A 118 -4.02 -2.80 -8.43
CA ASP A 118 -4.83 -4.02 -8.36
C ASP A 118 -3.97 -5.25 -8.66
N VAL A 119 -3.12 -5.17 -9.69
CA VAL A 119 -2.15 -6.22 -10.02
C VAL A 119 -1.15 -6.47 -8.88
N LEU A 120 -0.55 -5.43 -8.31
CA LEU A 120 0.40 -5.60 -7.22
C LEU A 120 -0.26 -6.23 -5.98
N LYS A 121 -1.48 -5.84 -5.67
CA LYS A 121 -2.29 -6.42 -4.59
C LYS A 121 -2.63 -7.88 -4.86
N GLU A 122 -3.09 -8.19 -6.07
CA GLU A 122 -3.44 -9.55 -6.52
C GLU A 122 -2.26 -10.52 -6.36
N ILE A 123 -1.05 -10.08 -6.72
CA ILE A 123 0.16 -10.91 -6.60
C ILE A 123 0.81 -10.86 -5.21
N GLY A 124 0.14 -10.25 -4.22
CA GLY A 124 0.47 -10.39 -2.80
C GLY A 124 1.36 -9.32 -2.19
N PHE A 125 1.54 -8.16 -2.83
CA PHE A 125 2.23 -7.04 -2.17
C PHE A 125 1.29 -6.30 -1.21
N THR A 126 1.76 -6.09 0.01
CA THR A 126 0.99 -5.46 1.09
C THR A 126 1.42 -4.02 1.40
N LYS A 127 2.64 -3.63 0.97
CA LYS A 127 3.22 -2.31 1.24
C LYS A 127 3.35 -1.50 -0.05
N VAL A 128 2.21 -1.22 -0.68
CA VAL A 128 2.16 -0.44 -1.93
C VAL A 128 1.52 0.90 -1.68
N LYS A 129 2.19 1.96 -2.14
CA LYS A 129 1.67 3.33 -2.13
C LYS A 129 1.67 3.88 -3.55
N ALA A 130 0.75 4.80 -3.83
CA ALA A 130 0.79 5.58 -5.06
C ALA A 130 1.29 7.01 -4.75
N LEU A 131 2.18 7.52 -5.57
CA LEU A 131 2.62 8.92 -5.49
C LEU A 131 1.48 9.83 -5.93
N TYR A 132 1.04 10.70 -5.02
CA TYR A 132 -0.07 11.62 -5.28
C TYR A 132 0.39 12.82 -6.10
N LEU A 133 -0.02 12.86 -7.36
CA LEU A 133 0.29 13.95 -8.30
C LEU A 133 -1.02 14.57 -8.79
N PRO A 134 -1.63 15.47 -8.01
CA PRO A 134 -2.95 16.04 -8.32
C PRO A 134 -3.02 16.71 -9.69
N THR A 135 -1.96 17.39 -10.11
CA THR A 135 -1.90 18.10 -11.39
C THR A 135 -1.10 17.34 -12.45
N GLY A 136 -0.07 16.59 -12.02
CA GLY A 136 0.80 15.80 -12.87
C GLY A 136 2.27 15.95 -12.53
N PHE A 137 3.10 15.08 -13.09
CA PHE A 137 4.51 14.96 -12.73
C PHE A 137 5.31 16.24 -12.93
N LYS A 138 5.02 16.99 -14.01
CA LYS A 138 5.73 18.25 -14.26
C LYS A 138 5.53 19.24 -13.10
N ILE A 139 4.28 19.52 -12.74
CA ILE A 139 3.94 20.57 -11.77
C ILE A 139 4.23 20.11 -10.33
N ASP A 140 3.85 18.87 -10.02
CA ASP A 140 3.87 18.37 -8.64
C ASP A 140 5.23 17.78 -8.23
N TRP A 141 6.14 17.55 -9.21
CA TRP A 141 7.48 17.01 -8.95
C TRP A 141 8.59 17.89 -9.54
N ILE A 142 8.62 18.06 -10.88
CA ILE A 142 9.74 18.75 -11.57
C ILE A 142 9.80 20.22 -11.19
N ASP A 143 8.68 20.92 -11.26
CA ASP A 143 8.61 22.37 -10.96
C ASP A 143 8.76 22.66 -9.46
N LYS A 144 8.67 21.62 -8.60
CA LYS A 144 9.00 21.70 -7.18
C LYS A 144 10.50 21.53 -6.90
N GLY A 145 11.31 21.26 -7.94
CA GLY A 145 12.75 21.12 -7.82
C GLY A 145 13.20 19.76 -7.26
N TYR A 146 12.32 18.75 -7.24
CA TYR A 146 12.73 17.42 -6.83
C TYR A 146 13.56 16.72 -7.91
N ALA A 147 14.46 15.83 -7.49
CA ALA A 147 15.41 15.17 -8.37
C ALA A 147 14.74 14.39 -9.51
N VAL A 148 15.31 14.50 -10.71
CA VAL A 148 14.96 13.72 -11.90
C VAL A 148 16.21 13.24 -12.63
N GLU A 149 16.06 12.16 -13.36
CA GLU A 149 17.04 11.63 -14.34
C GLU A 149 16.38 11.32 -15.67
#